data_a4a91666663ccbd652dafbfacb0ecedb
#
_entry.id   a4a91666663ccbd652dafbfacb0ecedb
#
_cell.length_a   1.000
_cell.length_b   1.000
_cell.length_c   1.000
_cell.angle_alpha   90.00
_cell.angle_beta   90.00
_cell.angle_gamma   90.00
#
_symmetry.space_group_name_H-M   'P 1'
#
loop_
_entity.id
_entity.type
_entity.pdbx_description
1 polymer ?
#
loop_
_entity_poly.entity_id
_entity_poly.type
_entity_poly.pdbx_seq_one_letter_code
_entity_poly.pdbx_strand_id
1 'polypeptide(L)'
;FRMKVSCRNFLEYDCAADLEKLDFGAMEGGVKHIGGGSNLLFTADFPGTILHSAIRFIEQKDGSLVSVGAGVVFDELCEWAAERGLWGPENLSHIPGEVGAAAVQNIGAYGVEAKDIIRTVHCFDTRSRRFTDFEVADCRYGYRESIFKSEEYRDRYIVTAVDFVFRRDGAPVLGY
;
A
#
# COMPACT_ATOMS: atom_id res chain seq x y z
N PHE A 1 -10.43 12.49 -8.98
CA PHE A 1 -10.70 13.41 -10.13
C PHE A 1 -12.04 13.12 -10.84
N ARG A 2 -12.76 12.04 -10.49
CA ARG A 2 -14.05 11.62 -11.09
C ARG A 2 -14.07 11.62 -12.63
N MET A 3 -12.94 11.22 -13.24
CA MET A 3 -12.83 11.11 -14.70
C MET A 3 -13.38 9.76 -15.14
N LYS A 4 -14.04 9.78 -16.32
CA LYS A 4 -14.43 8.53 -17.00
C LYS A 4 -13.23 8.07 -17.81
N VAL A 5 -12.57 7.00 -17.38
CA VAL A 5 -11.45 6.36 -18.06
C VAL A 5 -11.73 4.86 -18.10
N SER A 6 -11.45 4.24 -19.22
CA SER A 6 -11.60 2.80 -19.40
C SER A 6 -10.25 2.11 -19.37
N CYS A 7 -10.23 0.84 -19.02
CA CYS A 7 -9.08 -0.05 -19.23
C CYS A 7 -9.54 -1.29 -19.97
N ARG A 8 -8.60 -2.04 -20.59
CA ARG A 8 -8.94 -3.28 -21.28
C ARG A 8 -9.50 -4.32 -20.32
N ASN A 9 -8.80 -4.53 -19.20
CA ASN A 9 -9.24 -5.44 -18.14
C ASN A 9 -9.07 -4.75 -16.78
N PHE A 10 -9.99 -5.03 -15.87
CA PHE A 10 -9.87 -4.70 -14.45
C PHE A 10 -9.95 -6.02 -13.68
N LEU A 11 -8.90 -6.34 -12.93
CA LEU A 11 -8.81 -7.55 -12.12
C LEU A 11 -8.64 -7.14 -10.65
N GLU A 12 -9.51 -7.65 -9.82
CA GLU A 12 -9.44 -7.52 -8.38
C GLU A 12 -9.11 -8.88 -7.76
N TYR A 13 -8.25 -8.91 -6.76
CA TYR A 13 -7.85 -10.12 -6.04
C TYR A 13 -7.90 -9.87 -4.53
N ASP A 14 -8.42 -10.83 -3.79
CA ASP A 14 -8.60 -10.78 -2.32
C ASP A 14 -7.62 -11.67 -1.56
N CYS A 15 -6.81 -12.44 -2.28
CA CYS A 15 -5.78 -13.29 -1.72
C CYS A 15 -4.45 -13.09 -2.46
N ALA A 16 -3.35 -12.95 -1.71
CA ALA A 16 -2.03 -12.78 -2.30
C ALA A 16 -1.63 -13.96 -3.21
N ALA A 17 -2.06 -15.19 -2.87
CA ALA A 17 -1.81 -16.38 -3.68
C ALA A 17 -2.45 -16.34 -5.08
N ASP A 18 -3.46 -15.49 -5.31
CA ASP A 18 -4.04 -15.34 -6.64
C ASP A 18 -3.06 -14.70 -7.62
N LEU A 19 -2.12 -13.90 -7.15
CA LEU A 19 -1.06 -13.33 -7.98
C LEU A 19 -0.16 -14.40 -8.62
N GLU A 20 0.01 -15.55 -7.96
CA GLU A 20 0.76 -16.68 -8.52
C GLU A 20 0.07 -17.34 -9.70
N LYS A 21 -1.24 -17.16 -9.85
CA LYS A 21 -2.05 -17.72 -10.93
C LYS A 21 -2.07 -16.84 -12.18
N LEU A 22 -1.69 -15.55 -12.04
CA LEU A 22 -1.73 -14.60 -13.13
C LEU A 22 -0.53 -14.77 -14.07
N ASP A 23 -0.79 -14.79 -15.37
CA ASP A 23 0.27 -14.69 -16.38
C ASP A 23 0.46 -13.25 -16.81
N PHE A 24 1.38 -12.56 -16.12
CA PHE A 24 1.69 -11.15 -16.39
C PHE A 24 2.25 -10.93 -17.81
N GLY A 25 2.91 -11.95 -18.39
CA GLY A 25 3.49 -11.88 -19.72
C GLY A 25 2.46 -11.94 -20.84
N ALA A 26 1.32 -12.59 -20.60
CA ALA A 26 0.22 -12.67 -21.54
C ALA A 26 -0.74 -11.48 -21.50
N MET A 27 -0.57 -10.56 -20.54
CA MET A 27 -1.43 -9.38 -20.40
C MET A 27 -1.05 -8.30 -21.41
N GLU A 28 -1.74 -8.29 -22.55
CA GLU A 28 -1.53 -7.28 -23.59
C GLU A 28 -1.79 -5.86 -23.10
N GLY A 29 -1.02 -4.89 -23.61
CA GLY A 29 -1.12 -3.48 -23.26
C GLY A 29 -0.50 -3.10 -21.93
N GLY A 30 0.15 -4.08 -21.27
CA GLY A 30 0.83 -3.91 -19.97
C GLY A 30 -0.08 -4.05 -18.75
N VAL A 31 0.54 -4.03 -17.60
CA VAL A 31 -0.14 -4.16 -16.30
C VAL A 31 0.20 -2.98 -15.42
N LYS A 32 -0.81 -2.44 -14.75
CA LYS A 32 -0.62 -1.45 -13.67
C LYS A 32 -1.33 -1.92 -12.42
N HIS A 33 -0.59 -2.00 -11.33
CA HIS A 33 -1.18 -2.19 -10.02
C HIS A 33 -1.48 -0.83 -9.39
N ILE A 34 -2.72 -0.63 -8.97
CA ILE A 34 -3.17 0.62 -8.34
C ILE A 34 -3.91 0.31 -7.03
N GLY A 35 -3.89 1.25 -6.10
CA GLY A 35 -4.83 1.28 -4.98
C GLY A 35 -6.14 1.96 -5.43
N GLY A 36 -6.86 2.58 -4.50
CA GLY A 36 -8.14 3.26 -4.77
C GLY A 36 -8.10 4.41 -5.79
N GLY A 37 -6.98 4.65 -6.47
CA GLY A 37 -6.86 5.62 -7.57
C GLY A 37 -6.92 7.09 -7.14
N SER A 38 -6.86 7.38 -5.85
CA SER A 38 -7.04 8.74 -5.31
C SER A 38 -5.95 9.73 -5.73
N ASN A 39 -4.74 9.24 -6.06
CA ASN A 39 -3.59 10.04 -6.44
C ASN A 39 -3.13 9.79 -7.90
N LEU A 40 -4.02 9.29 -8.75
CA LEU A 40 -3.72 9.01 -10.16
C LEU A 40 -4.58 9.87 -11.08
N LEU A 41 -3.95 10.39 -12.13
CA LEU A 41 -4.61 11.09 -13.22
C LEU A 41 -4.35 10.33 -14.52
N PHE A 42 -5.37 9.66 -15.02
CA PHE A 42 -5.32 9.06 -16.36
C PHE A 42 -5.69 10.12 -17.40
N THR A 43 -4.79 10.37 -18.33
CA THR A 43 -4.98 11.34 -19.43
C THR A 43 -5.60 10.72 -20.68
N ALA A 44 -5.72 9.39 -20.70
CA ALA A 44 -6.35 8.59 -21.76
C ALA A 44 -6.78 7.24 -21.19
N ASP A 45 -7.56 6.49 -21.97
CA ASP A 45 -7.89 5.10 -21.65
C ASP A 45 -6.61 4.25 -21.57
N PHE A 46 -6.58 3.31 -20.62
CA PHE A 46 -5.43 2.42 -20.44
C PHE A 46 -5.63 1.15 -21.27
N PRO A 47 -4.76 0.88 -22.25
CA PRO A 47 -4.96 -0.25 -23.18
C PRO A 47 -4.65 -1.62 -22.56
N GLY A 48 -4.24 -1.67 -21.29
CA GLY A 48 -3.81 -2.88 -20.58
C GLY A 48 -4.73 -3.29 -19.45
N THR A 49 -4.16 -4.06 -18.53
CA THR A 49 -4.83 -4.59 -17.34
C THR A 49 -4.51 -3.76 -16.11
N ILE A 50 -5.54 -3.32 -15.41
CA ILE A 50 -5.41 -2.73 -14.07
C ILE A 50 -5.64 -3.83 -13.05
N LEU A 51 -4.71 -3.97 -12.11
CA LEU A 51 -4.84 -4.82 -10.93
C LEU A 51 -5.16 -3.98 -9.70
N HIS A 52 -6.08 -4.44 -8.89
CA HIS A 52 -6.45 -3.83 -7.62
C HIS A 52 -6.44 -4.88 -6.51
N SER A 53 -5.87 -4.53 -5.36
CA SER A 53 -5.87 -5.42 -4.19
C SER A 53 -7.12 -5.23 -3.36
N ALA A 54 -7.90 -6.28 -3.20
CA ALA A 54 -8.99 -6.37 -2.22
C ALA A 54 -8.58 -7.17 -0.97
N ILE A 55 -7.27 -7.34 -0.73
CA ILE A 55 -6.77 -8.01 0.49
C ILE A 55 -7.07 -7.11 1.70
N ARG A 56 -8.09 -7.46 2.48
CA ARG A 56 -8.59 -6.64 3.58
C ARG A 56 -8.57 -7.42 4.89
N PHE A 57 -7.55 -7.17 5.67
CA PHE A 57 -7.45 -7.62 7.06
C PHE A 57 -6.63 -6.62 7.87
N ILE A 58 -6.90 -6.52 9.17
CA ILE A 58 -6.08 -5.83 10.16
C ILE A 58 -5.89 -6.81 11.31
N GLU A 59 -4.68 -7.25 11.51
CA GLU A 59 -4.35 -8.28 12.50
C GLU A 59 -3.24 -7.81 13.44
N GLN A 60 -3.56 -7.72 14.73
CA GLN A 60 -2.55 -7.45 15.74
C GLN A 60 -1.79 -8.74 16.05
N LYS A 61 -0.50 -8.79 15.67
CA LYS A 61 0.36 -9.97 15.84
C LYS A 61 0.91 -10.08 17.25
N ASP A 62 1.51 -9.00 17.75
CA ASP A 62 2.10 -8.93 19.07
C ASP A 62 2.17 -7.47 19.54
N GLY A 63 1.69 -7.23 20.75
CA GLY A 63 1.84 -5.93 21.40
C GLY A 63 1.47 -4.76 20.48
N SER A 64 2.47 -4.17 19.87
CA SER A 64 2.38 -3.01 18.97
C SER A 64 2.51 -3.35 17.49
N LEU A 65 2.80 -4.60 17.13
CA LEU A 65 2.95 -5.05 15.75
C LEU A 65 1.58 -5.38 15.15
N VAL A 66 1.26 -4.74 14.03
CA VAL A 66 -0.01 -4.89 13.32
C VAL A 66 0.26 -5.17 11.86
N SER A 67 -0.24 -6.31 11.35
CA SER A 67 -0.17 -6.68 9.94
C SER A 67 -1.46 -6.28 9.23
N VAL A 68 -1.35 -5.64 8.07
CA VAL A 68 -2.48 -5.03 7.37
C VAL A 68 -2.44 -5.36 5.89
N GLY A 69 -3.56 -5.83 5.35
CA GLY A 69 -3.71 -6.11 3.93
C GLY A 69 -3.65 -4.83 3.07
N ALA A 70 -3.05 -4.94 1.89
CA ALA A 70 -2.77 -3.79 1.02
C ALA A 70 -4.02 -3.04 0.55
N GLY A 71 -5.19 -3.70 0.48
CA GLY A 71 -6.47 -3.11 0.07
C GLY A 71 -7.28 -2.48 1.21
N VAL A 72 -6.75 -2.43 2.44
CA VAL A 72 -7.41 -1.72 3.54
C VAL A 72 -7.28 -0.21 3.29
N VAL A 73 -8.38 0.53 3.43
CA VAL A 73 -8.34 1.99 3.39
C VAL A 73 -7.52 2.49 4.56
N PHE A 74 -6.56 3.39 4.31
CA PHE A 74 -5.62 3.81 5.34
C PHE A 74 -6.30 4.50 6.53
N ASP A 75 -7.38 5.23 6.29
CA ASP A 75 -8.17 5.89 7.33
C ASP A 75 -8.87 4.86 8.25
N GLU A 76 -9.34 3.72 7.71
CA GLU A 76 -9.88 2.61 8.52
C GLU A 76 -8.82 2.03 9.47
N LEU A 77 -7.55 1.98 9.03
CA LEU A 77 -6.44 1.58 9.91
C LEU A 77 -6.21 2.60 11.02
N CYS A 78 -6.29 3.90 10.71
CA CYS A 78 -6.15 4.97 11.71
C CYS A 78 -7.24 4.87 12.78
N GLU A 79 -8.50 4.70 12.37
CA GLU A 79 -9.65 4.52 13.27
C GLU A 79 -9.48 3.25 14.13
N TRP A 80 -9.16 2.11 13.49
CA TRP A 80 -8.93 0.84 14.17
C TRP A 80 -7.83 0.93 15.24
N ALA A 81 -6.73 1.66 14.94
CA ALA A 81 -5.63 1.86 15.87
C ALA A 81 -6.03 2.76 17.05
N ALA A 82 -6.72 3.87 16.77
CA ALA A 82 -7.19 4.82 17.79
C ALA A 82 -8.15 4.15 18.79
N GLU A 83 -9.10 3.34 18.33
CA GLU A 83 -10.03 2.57 19.17
C GLU A 83 -9.31 1.63 20.16
N ARG A 84 -8.08 1.23 19.83
CA ARG A 84 -7.26 0.30 20.62
C ARG A 84 -6.16 0.97 21.44
N GLY A 85 -6.13 2.32 21.43
CA GLY A 85 -5.08 3.10 22.09
C GLY A 85 -3.70 2.85 21.49
N LEU A 86 -3.65 2.59 20.18
CA LEU A 86 -2.43 2.42 19.41
C LEU A 86 -2.17 3.70 18.62
N TRP A 87 -0.99 4.31 18.81
CA TRP A 87 -0.64 5.62 18.28
C TRP A 87 0.50 5.53 17.26
N GLY A 88 0.50 6.43 16.31
CA GLY A 88 1.46 6.55 15.22
C GLY A 88 0.81 6.95 13.90
N PRO A 89 -0.33 6.35 13.49
CA PRO A 89 -1.00 6.72 12.25
C PRO A 89 -1.96 7.90 12.37
N GLU A 90 -2.22 8.44 13.57
CA GLU A 90 -3.25 9.45 13.85
C GLU A 90 -3.16 10.70 12.97
N ASN A 91 -1.93 11.17 12.67
CA ASN A 91 -1.71 12.34 11.81
C ASN A 91 -1.84 12.04 10.31
N LEU A 92 -1.97 10.78 9.95
CA LEU A 92 -2.15 10.32 8.56
C LEU A 92 -3.63 10.03 8.23
N SER A 93 -4.53 10.21 9.22
CA SER A 93 -5.98 10.09 9.03
C SER A 93 -6.48 11.04 7.94
N HIS A 94 -7.55 10.67 7.26
CA HIS A 94 -8.15 11.38 6.12
C HIS A 94 -7.25 11.57 4.90
N ILE A 95 -6.02 11.02 4.86
CA ILE A 95 -5.28 10.92 3.60
C ILE A 95 -5.96 9.85 2.73
N PRO A 96 -6.50 10.21 1.56
CA PRO A 96 -7.19 9.24 0.72
C PRO A 96 -6.21 8.20 0.17
N GLY A 97 -6.55 6.93 0.28
CA GLY A 97 -5.76 5.84 -0.28
C GLY A 97 -5.82 4.57 0.56
N GLU A 98 -5.15 3.55 0.07
CA GLU A 98 -5.07 2.24 0.67
C GLU A 98 -3.68 1.97 1.21
N VAL A 99 -3.56 1.02 2.14
CA VAL A 99 -2.32 0.67 2.85
C VAL A 99 -1.17 0.35 1.89
N GLY A 100 -1.41 -0.45 0.85
CA GLY A 100 -0.36 -0.76 -0.12
C GLY A 100 0.14 0.48 -0.87
N ALA A 101 -0.78 1.36 -1.30
CA ALA A 101 -0.43 2.61 -1.96
C ALA A 101 0.26 3.60 -1.00
N ALA A 102 -0.14 3.60 0.27
CA ALA A 102 0.48 4.42 1.31
C ALA A 102 1.97 4.06 1.51
N ALA A 103 2.28 2.75 1.52
CA ALA A 103 3.65 2.27 1.60
C ALA A 103 4.47 2.64 0.35
N VAL A 104 3.91 2.48 -0.86
CA VAL A 104 4.60 2.87 -2.11
C VAL A 104 4.90 4.37 -2.16
N GLN A 105 3.95 5.19 -1.73
CA GLN A 105 4.03 6.66 -1.78
C GLN A 105 4.80 7.29 -0.63
N ASN A 106 5.06 6.54 0.45
CA ASN A 106 5.48 7.10 1.73
C ASN A 106 4.59 8.29 2.10
N ILE A 107 3.27 8.03 2.25
CA ILE A 107 2.33 9.11 2.58
C ILE A 107 2.77 9.84 3.83
N GLY A 108 2.48 11.13 3.89
CA GLY A 108 2.88 11.94 5.05
C GLY A 108 2.02 13.19 5.18
N ALA A 109 1.77 13.56 6.42
CA ALA A 109 1.10 14.78 6.81
C ALA A 109 1.53 15.17 8.25
N TYR A 110 1.47 16.46 8.56
CA TYR A 110 1.69 16.97 9.91
C TYR A 110 2.98 16.46 10.58
N GLY A 111 4.07 16.38 9.78
CA GLY A 111 5.39 15.98 10.29
C GLY A 111 5.60 14.48 10.48
N VAL A 112 4.61 13.64 10.13
CA VAL A 112 4.68 12.18 10.19
C VAL A 112 4.65 11.60 8.77
N GLU A 113 5.45 10.58 8.53
CA GLU A 113 5.44 9.81 7.27
C GLU A 113 5.15 8.33 7.55
N ALA A 114 4.61 7.61 6.56
CA ALA A 114 4.31 6.18 6.71
C ALA A 114 5.54 5.36 7.12
N LYS A 115 6.74 5.70 6.65
CA LYS A 115 8.00 5.05 7.03
C LYS A 115 8.27 5.05 8.54
N ASP A 116 7.72 6.04 9.27
CA ASP A 116 7.97 6.18 10.70
C ASP A 116 7.25 5.12 11.53
N ILE A 117 6.25 4.47 10.92
CA ILE A 117 5.44 3.40 11.52
C ILE A 117 5.53 2.07 10.77
N ILE A 118 6.03 2.04 9.54
CA ILE A 118 6.25 0.80 8.77
C ILE A 118 7.44 0.05 9.35
N ARG A 119 7.28 -1.28 9.49
CA ARG A 119 8.35 -2.22 9.79
C ARG A 119 8.76 -3.00 8.54
N THR A 120 7.80 -3.69 7.91
CA THR A 120 8.05 -4.59 6.79
C THR A 120 6.98 -4.37 5.72
N VAL A 121 7.38 -4.38 4.45
CA VAL A 121 6.47 -4.35 3.30
C VAL A 121 6.54 -5.70 2.60
N HIS A 122 5.42 -6.43 2.59
CA HIS A 122 5.29 -7.72 1.95
C HIS A 122 4.89 -7.54 0.49
N CYS A 123 5.64 -8.09 -0.43
CA CYS A 123 5.45 -7.92 -1.85
C CYS A 123 5.43 -9.25 -2.61
N PHE A 124 4.77 -9.25 -3.76
CA PHE A 124 4.91 -10.26 -4.80
C PHE A 124 5.78 -9.70 -5.94
N ASP A 125 6.87 -10.38 -6.28
CA ASP A 125 7.72 -10.04 -7.42
C ASP A 125 7.15 -10.70 -8.69
N THR A 126 6.63 -9.91 -9.61
CA THR A 126 6.02 -10.37 -10.85
C THR A 126 7.01 -11.05 -11.80
N ARG A 127 8.32 -10.77 -11.69
CA ARG A 127 9.36 -11.36 -12.54
C ARG A 127 9.81 -12.71 -12.02
N SER A 128 10.16 -12.80 -10.73
CA SER A 128 10.58 -14.08 -10.12
C SER A 128 9.41 -14.96 -9.71
N ARG A 129 8.19 -14.40 -9.66
CA ARG A 129 6.94 -15.04 -9.20
C ARG A 129 7.05 -15.56 -7.77
N ARG A 130 7.72 -14.79 -6.91
CA ARG A 130 7.95 -15.12 -5.49
C ARG A 130 7.50 -13.98 -4.58
N PHE A 131 7.10 -14.36 -3.39
CA PHE A 131 6.91 -13.41 -2.31
C PHE A 131 8.27 -12.95 -1.78
N THR A 132 8.38 -11.67 -1.47
CA THR A 132 9.60 -11.02 -1.01
C THR A 132 9.22 -9.95 0.00
N ASP A 133 9.94 -9.91 1.10
CA ASP A 133 9.75 -8.91 2.14
C ASP A 133 10.84 -7.85 2.07
N PHE A 134 10.46 -6.60 2.31
CA PHE A 134 11.36 -5.46 2.42
C PHE A 134 11.24 -4.88 3.83
N GLU A 135 12.33 -4.90 4.58
CA GLU A 135 12.40 -4.14 5.82
C GLU A 135 12.37 -2.63 5.50
N VAL A 136 11.88 -1.81 6.41
CA VAL A 136 11.77 -0.35 6.20
C VAL A 136 13.08 0.27 5.72
N ALA A 137 14.22 -0.21 6.19
CA ALA A 137 15.55 0.27 5.78
C ALA A 137 15.84 0.00 4.29
N ASP A 138 15.31 -1.09 3.74
CA ASP A 138 15.52 -1.48 2.34
C ASP A 138 14.58 -0.72 1.40
N CYS A 139 13.49 -0.17 1.92
CA CYS A 139 12.51 0.59 1.13
C CYS A 139 13.04 1.95 0.64
N ARG A 140 14.19 2.42 1.11
CA ARG A 140 14.85 3.69 0.72
C ARG A 140 13.90 4.87 0.72
N TYR A 141 13.10 4.98 1.78
CA TYR A 141 12.09 6.03 1.89
C TYR A 141 12.71 7.43 1.97
N GLY A 142 12.14 8.34 1.20
CA GLY A 142 12.37 9.78 1.23
C GLY A 142 11.04 10.53 1.14
N TYR A 143 11.08 11.86 1.06
CA TYR A 143 9.86 12.66 0.91
C TYR A 143 9.10 12.28 -0.37
N ARG A 144 7.93 11.64 -0.21
CA ARG A 144 7.12 11.09 -1.31
C ARG A 144 7.89 10.11 -2.22
N GLU A 145 8.94 9.49 -1.70
CA GLU A 145 9.82 8.58 -2.41
C GLU A 145 9.93 7.23 -1.70
N SER A 146 10.04 6.17 -2.50
CA SER A 146 10.38 4.81 -2.06
C SER A 146 11.08 4.06 -3.18
N ILE A 147 11.73 2.94 -2.86
CA ILE A 147 12.33 2.05 -3.85
C ILE A 147 11.28 1.58 -4.88
N PHE A 148 10.02 1.39 -4.47
CA PHE A 148 8.93 0.91 -5.34
C PHE A 148 8.56 1.88 -6.47
N LYS A 149 8.98 3.14 -6.38
CA LYS A 149 8.79 4.16 -7.43
C LYS A 149 9.93 4.23 -8.42
N SER A 150 11.08 3.63 -8.11
CA SER A 150 12.23 3.59 -9.00
C SER A 150 11.93 2.80 -10.28
N GLU A 151 12.65 3.09 -11.36
CA GLU A 151 12.43 2.46 -12.65
C GLU A 151 12.58 0.93 -12.62
N GLU A 152 13.49 0.42 -11.79
CA GLU A 152 13.77 -1.01 -11.63
C GLU A 152 12.65 -1.75 -10.91
N TYR A 153 12.00 -1.12 -9.91
CA TYR A 153 11.04 -1.75 -8.99
C TYR A 153 9.58 -1.42 -9.34
N ARG A 154 9.34 -0.30 -9.99
CA ARG A 154 8.01 0.11 -10.41
C ARG A 154 7.37 -0.94 -11.32
N ASP A 155 6.12 -1.23 -11.09
CA ASP A 155 5.32 -2.23 -11.80
C ASP A 155 5.88 -3.68 -11.69
N ARG A 156 6.97 -3.89 -10.94
CA ARG A 156 7.54 -5.22 -10.65
C ARG A 156 7.05 -5.77 -9.33
N TYR A 157 7.10 -4.97 -8.27
CA TYR A 157 6.69 -5.41 -6.94
C TYR A 157 5.27 -4.94 -6.62
N ILE A 158 4.40 -5.91 -6.33
CA ILE A 158 3.02 -5.69 -5.92
C ILE A 158 2.96 -5.83 -4.40
N VAL A 159 2.64 -4.75 -3.69
CA VAL A 159 2.46 -4.79 -2.24
C VAL A 159 1.20 -5.58 -1.91
N THR A 160 1.32 -6.59 -1.06
CA THR A 160 0.22 -7.47 -0.63
C THR A 160 -0.22 -7.21 0.81
N ALA A 161 0.73 -6.85 1.68
CA ALA A 161 0.48 -6.46 3.06
C ALA A 161 1.60 -5.55 3.58
N VAL A 162 1.35 -4.89 4.69
CA VAL A 162 2.33 -4.06 5.39
C VAL A 162 2.24 -4.33 6.89
N ASP A 163 3.38 -4.53 7.52
CA ASP A 163 3.51 -4.61 8.97
C ASP A 163 3.87 -3.24 9.53
N PHE A 164 3.08 -2.80 10.50
CA PHE A 164 3.27 -1.54 11.21
C PHE A 164 3.65 -1.78 12.65
N VAL A 165 4.44 -0.87 13.22
CA VAL A 165 4.71 -0.82 14.66
C VAL A 165 4.11 0.47 15.22
N PHE A 166 3.12 0.32 16.08
CA PHE A 166 2.44 1.41 16.75
C PHE A 166 2.92 1.56 18.19
N ARG A 167 2.74 2.75 18.76
CA ARG A 167 3.04 3.01 20.16
C ARG A 167 1.82 2.67 21.02
N ARG A 168 2.05 2.06 22.16
CA ARG A 168 1.01 1.79 23.17
C ARG A 168 1.01 2.80 24.31
N ASP A 169 2.17 3.39 24.53
CA ASP A 169 2.37 4.29 25.66
C ASP A 169 2.20 5.75 25.23
N GLY A 170 1.58 6.53 26.10
CA GLY A 170 1.41 7.96 25.93
C GLY A 170 0.06 8.36 25.33
N ALA A 171 0.03 9.55 24.79
CA ALA A 171 -1.12 10.16 24.12
C ALA A 171 -0.85 10.30 22.62
N PRO A 172 -1.89 10.54 21.80
CA PRO A 172 -1.71 10.89 20.40
C PRO A 172 -0.85 12.16 20.28
N VAL A 173 -0.01 12.21 19.25
CA VAL A 173 0.80 13.38 18.93
C VAL A 173 -0.02 14.27 18.00
N LEU A 174 -0.75 15.23 18.56
CA LEU A 174 -1.64 16.13 17.80
C LEU A 174 -1.08 17.56 17.67
N GLY A 175 0.14 17.79 18.13
CA GLY A 175 0.83 19.08 18.03
C GLY A 175 1.59 19.20 16.72
N TYR A 176 1.15 20.14 15.89
CA TYR A 176 1.85 20.55 14.66
C TYR A 176 2.02 22.05 14.65
#